data_a5414b743f4f2cabe52bb918d7510413
#
_entry.id   a5414b743f4f2cabe52bb918d7510413
#
_cell.length_a   1.000
_cell.length_b   1.000
_cell.length_c   1.000
_cell.angle_alpha   90.00
_cell.angle_beta   90.00
_cell.angle_gamma   90.00
#
_symmetry.space_group_name_H-M   'P 1'
#
loop_
_entity.id
_entity.type
_entity.pdbx_description
1 polymer ?
#
loop_
_entity_poly.entity_id
_entity_poly.type
_entity_poly.pdbx_seq_one_letter_code
_entity_poly.pdbx_strand_id
1 'polypeptide(L)'
;MGVMINMADKRVGKVKHYFDKIGVAAIVFESKLSVGDKIKFVKNGKELFQQEVTSIQKEHESITKVKKGDDVGMKVDQPVKEGFEIFKIK
;
A
#
# COMPACT_ATOMS: atom_id res chain seq x y z
N MET A 1 0.13 25.44 -4.21
CA MET A 1 -0.94 24.71 -3.54
C MET A 1 -0.51 23.32 -3.18
N GLY A 2 -0.68 22.94 -1.94
CA GLY A 2 -0.28 21.61 -1.52
C GLY A 2 -1.14 20.55 -2.17
N VAL A 3 -0.56 19.35 -2.30
CA VAL A 3 -1.32 18.22 -2.79
C VAL A 3 -2.24 17.79 -1.67
N MET A 4 -3.53 17.88 -1.92
CA MET A 4 -4.52 17.45 -0.96
C MET A 4 -4.98 16.06 -1.31
N ILE A 5 -5.14 15.23 -0.29
CA ILE A 5 -5.70 13.91 -0.52
C ILE A 5 -7.14 14.10 -0.97
N ASN A 6 -7.45 13.57 -2.14
CA ASN A 6 -8.78 13.64 -2.67
C ASN A 6 -9.74 12.89 -1.75
N MET A 7 -10.89 13.49 -1.44
CA MET A 7 -11.87 12.83 -0.58
C MET A 7 -12.39 11.51 -1.16
N ALA A 8 -12.28 11.34 -2.47
CA ALA A 8 -12.64 10.08 -3.10
C ALA A 8 -11.61 8.98 -2.84
N ASP A 9 -10.40 9.34 -2.47
CA ASP A 9 -9.35 8.36 -2.17
C ASP A 9 -9.56 7.84 -0.76
N LYS A 10 -9.47 6.53 -0.61
CA LYS A 10 -9.74 5.89 0.66
C LYS A 10 -8.46 5.29 1.21
N ARG A 11 -8.17 5.55 2.49
CA ARG A 11 -7.08 4.89 3.17
C ARG A 11 -7.39 3.41 3.27
N VAL A 12 -6.47 2.57 2.78
CA VAL A 12 -6.69 1.13 2.75
C VAL A 12 -5.66 0.36 3.57
N GLY A 13 -4.58 1.00 3.98
CA GLY A 13 -3.58 0.29 4.76
C GLY A 13 -2.46 1.17 5.27
N LYS A 14 -1.52 0.53 5.96
CA LYS A 14 -0.38 1.20 6.55
C LYS A 14 0.83 0.28 6.49
N VAL A 15 1.99 0.84 6.17
CA VAL A 15 3.24 0.09 6.11
C VAL A 15 3.73 -0.20 7.52
N LYS A 16 3.96 -1.48 7.80
CA LYS A 16 4.53 -1.94 9.07
C LYS A 16 6.05 -2.03 9.01
N HIS A 17 6.57 -2.48 7.88
CA HIS A 17 8.00 -2.68 7.72
C HIS A 17 8.34 -2.72 6.23
N TYR A 18 9.58 -2.32 5.89
CA TYR A 18 10.06 -2.42 4.53
C TYR A 18 11.28 -3.30 4.47
N PHE A 19 11.24 -4.30 3.61
CA PHE A 19 12.35 -5.24 3.38
C PHE A 19 13.12 -4.78 2.16
N ASP A 20 14.12 -3.95 2.37
CA ASP A 20 14.83 -3.31 1.28
C ASP A 20 15.56 -4.27 0.35
N LYS A 21 15.98 -5.41 0.86
CA LYS A 21 16.71 -6.39 0.05
C LYS A 21 15.86 -7.03 -1.02
N ILE A 22 14.56 -7.09 -0.81
CA ILE A 22 13.64 -7.73 -1.74
C ILE A 22 12.60 -6.78 -2.31
N GLY A 23 12.61 -5.53 -1.88
CA GLY A 23 11.68 -4.53 -2.39
C GLY A 23 10.23 -4.79 -2.02
N VAL A 24 10.00 -5.35 -0.84
CA VAL A 24 8.67 -5.72 -0.38
C VAL A 24 8.34 -5.00 0.91
N ALA A 25 7.14 -4.47 1.00
CA ALA A 25 6.64 -3.83 2.21
C ALA A 25 5.65 -4.75 2.92
N ALA A 26 5.80 -4.89 4.22
CA ALA A 26 4.81 -5.57 5.05
C ALA A 26 3.73 -4.54 5.39
N ILE A 27 2.49 -4.82 5.03
CA ILE A 27 1.40 -3.88 5.12
C ILE A 27 0.22 -4.52 5.85
N VAL A 28 -0.36 -3.77 6.76
CA VAL A 28 -1.64 -4.14 7.37
C VAL A 28 -2.73 -3.40 6.61
N PHE A 29 -3.66 -4.15 6.05
CA PHE A 29 -4.74 -3.54 5.29
C PHE A 29 -5.97 -3.33 6.17
N GLU A 30 -6.65 -2.21 5.93
CA GLU A 30 -7.85 -1.83 6.67
C GLU A 30 -9.09 -1.88 5.80
N SER A 31 -8.92 -2.24 4.54
CA SER A 31 -10.00 -2.28 3.57
C SER A 31 -9.64 -3.21 2.42
N LYS A 32 -10.59 -3.46 1.56
CA LYS A 32 -10.37 -4.34 0.41
C LYS A 32 -9.46 -3.70 -0.63
N LEU A 33 -8.61 -4.51 -1.22
CA LEU A 33 -7.74 -4.10 -2.31
C LEU A 33 -7.43 -5.32 -3.17
N SER A 34 -7.25 -5.10 -4.47
CA SER A 34 -6.97 -6.19 -5.40
C SER A 34 -5.76 -5.85 -6.27
N VAL A 35 -5.11 -6.90 -6.78
CA VAL A 35 -4.09 -6.72 -7.81
C VAL A 35 -4.72 -6.00 -8.99
N GLY A 36 -4.02 -5.01 -9.53
CA GLY A 36 -4.54 -4.15 -10.59
C GLY A 36 -5.08 -2.81 -10.10
N ASP A 37 -5.36 -2.69 -8.82
CA ASP A 37 -5.81 -1.42 -8.26
C ASP A 37 -4.63 -0.46 -8.21
N LYS A 38 -4.93 0.83 -8.34
CA LYS A 38 -3.92 1.86 -8.18
C LYS A 38 -3.95 2.40 -6.77
N ILE A 39 -2.78 2.59 -6.21
CA ILE A 39 -2.63 3.09 -4.85
C ILE A 39 -1.60 4.20 -4.82
N LYS A 40 -1.62 4.97 -3.77
CA LYS A 40 -0.58 5.96 -3.51
C LYS A 40 -0.10 5.82 -2.08
N PHE A 41 1.18 6.12 -1.89
CA PHE A 41 1.81 6.11 -0.58
C PHE A 41 1.88 7.53 -0.07
N VAL A 42 1.46 7.72 1.16
CA VAL A 42 1.31 9.04 1.78
C VAL A 42 1.99 9.04 3.14
N LYS A 43 2.69 10.13 3.44
CA LYS A 43 3.25 10.34 4.78
C LYS A 43 2.89 11.74 5.25
N ASN A 44 2.31 11.83 6.45
CA ASN A 44 1.91 13.11 7.03
C ASN A 44 1.03 13.94 6.09
N GLY A 45 0.11 13.27 5.38
CA GLY A 45 -0.80 13.93 4.46
C GLY A 45 -0.19 14.29 3.12
N LYS A 46 1.07 13.94 2.89
CA LYS A 46 1.77 14.27 1.66
C LYS A 46 1.95 13.03 0.79
N GLU A 47 1.48 13.10 -0.44
CA GLU A 47 1.65 12.01 -1.39
C GLU A 47 3.12 11.91 -1.81
N LEU A 48 3.65 10.69 -1.75
CA LEU A 48 5.05 10.42 -2.10
C LEU A 48 5.18 9.83 -3.49
N PHE A 49 4.39 8.83 -3.81
CA PHE A 49 4.37 8.23 -5.15
C PHE A 49 3.13 7.36 -5.30
N GLN A 50 2.85 6.97 -6.53
CA GLN A 50 1.73 6.11 -6.88
C GLN A 50 2.26 4.86 -7.58
N GLN A 51 1.54 3.76 -7.43
CA GLN A 51 1.84 2.56 -8.18
C GLN A 51 0.59 1.69 -8.33
N GLU A 52 0.67 0.75 -9.25
CA GLU A 52 -0.35 -0.28 -9.39
C GLU A 52 0.03 -1.46 -8.51
N VAL A 53 -0.95 -2.10 -7.89
CA VAL A 53 -0.70 -3.30 -7.09
C VAL A 53 -0.40 -4.45 -8.05
N THR A 54 0.81 -4.97 -8.00
CA THR A 54 1.23 -6.02 -8.92
C THR A 54 1.41 -7.38 -8.26
N SER A 55 1.79 -7.41 -7.00
CA SER A 55 2.07 -8.67 -6.31
C SER A 55 1.79 -8.53 -4.83
N ILE A 56 1.01 -9.45 -4.32
CA ILE A 56 0.69 -9.52 -2.89
C ILE A 56 0.95 -10.94 -2.44
N GLN A 57 1.61 -11.10 -1.30
CA GLN A 57 1.87 -12.40 -0.71
C GLN A 57 1.42 -12.45 0.73
N LYS A 58 0.81 -13.56 1.09
CA LYS A 58 0.41 -13.83 2.46
C LYS A 58 0.88 -15.23 2.81
N GLU A 59 1.70 -15.33 3.87
CA GLU A 59 2.25 -16.61 4.32
C GLU A 59 2.93 -17.38 3.18
N HIS A 60 3.75 -16.66 2.39
CA HIS A 60 4.51 -17.22 1.27
C HIS A 60 3.66 -17.64 0.07
N GLU A 61 2.39 -17.31 0.06
CA GLU A 61 1.52 -17.59 -1.07
C GLU A 61 1.10 -16.31 -1.77
N SER A 62 1.10 -16.34 -3.09
CA SER A 62 0.61 -15.21 -3.87
C SER A 62 -0.91 -15.14 -3.78
N ILE A 63 -1.43 -13.96 -3.48
CA ILE A 63 -2.87 -13.73 -3.44
C ILE A 63 -3.19 -12.55 -4.32
N THR A 64 -4.46 -12.45 -4.73
CA THR A 64 -4.90 -11.39 -5.63
C THR A 64 -5.76 -10.34 -4.94
N LYS A 65 -6.19 -10.60 -3.72
CA LYS A 65 -7.07 -9.69 -2.98
C LYS A 65 -6.68 -9.67 -1.52
N VAL A 66 -6.91 -8.55 -0.89
CA VAL A 66 -6.80 -8.41 0.57
C VAL A 66 -8.09 -7.85 1.13
N LYS A 67 -8.28 -7.99 2.41
CA LYS A 67 -9.45 -7.48 3.12
C LYS A 67 -9.01 -6.89 4.44
N LYS A 68 -9.94 -6.27 5.14
CA LYS A 68 -9.68 -5.66 6.43
C LYS A 68 -9.03 -6.67 7.39
N GLY A 69 -7.92 -6.25 7.99
CA GLY A 69 -7.19 -7.07 8.94
C GLY A 69 -6.10 -7.93 8.34
N ASP A 70 -5.99 -8.00 7.02
CA ASP A 70 -4.93 -8.78 6.39
C ASP A 70 -3.57 -8.12 6.57
N ASP A 71 -2.59 -8.93 6.91
CA ASP A 71 -1.20 -8.52 7.09
C ASP A 71 -0.41 -9.26 6.00
N VAL A 72 0.07 -8.53 5.01
CA VAL A 72 0.65 -9.15 3.81
C VAL A 72 1.91 -8.43 3.37
N GLY A 73 2.68 -9.08 2.50
CA GLY A 73 3.80 -8.47 1.81
C GLY A 73 3.37 -8.02 0.42
N MET A 74 3.74 -6.82 0.05
CA MET A 74 3.44 -6.29 -1.27
C MET A 74 4.68 -5.71 -1.90
N LYS A 75 4.91 -6.03 -3.17
CA LYS A 75 6.03 -5.45 -3.90
C LYS A 75 5.78 -3.97 -4.11
N VAL A 76 6.81 -3.16 -3.83
CA VAL A 76 6.72 -1.72 -4.02
C VAL A 76 7.77 -1.26 -5.02
N ASP A 77 7.42 -0.22 -5.79
CA ASP A 77 8.29 0.28 -6.85
C ASP A 77 9.39 1.19 -6.32
N GLN A 78 9.22 1.73 -5.13
CA GLN A 78 10.19 2.62 -4.51
C GLN A 78 10.31 2.29 -3.03
N PRO A 79 11.44 2.65 -2.40
CA PRO A 79 11.60 2.42 -0.96
C PRO A 79 10.51 3.12 -0.15
N VAL A 80 10.02 2.44 0.86
CA VAL A 80 9.04 2.99 1.78
C VAL A 80 9.53 2.80 3.20
N LYS A 81 8.84 3.40 4.17
CA LYS A 81 9.21 3.31 5.58
C LYS A 81 7.98 2.99 6.41
N GLU A 82 8.24 2.53 7.62
CA GLU A 82 7.16 2.31 8.60
C GLU A 82 6.37 3.60 8.78
N GLY A 83 5.06 3.44 8.88
CA GLY A 83 4.17 4.57 9.09
C GLY A 83 3.62 5.19 7.82
N PHE A 84 4.16 4.85 6.65
CA PHE A 84 3.57 5.31 5.40
C PHE A 84 2.15 4.77 5.30
N GLU A 85 1.25 5.61 4.84
CA GLU A 85 -0.15 5.24 4.64
C GLU A 85 -0.39 4.91 3.19
N ILE A 86 -1.34 4.02 2.95
CA ILE A 86 -1.70 3.61 1.59
C ILE A 86 -3.13 4.00 1.34
N PHE A 87 -3.36 4.73 0.24
CA PHE A 87 -4.69 5.12 -0.19
C PHE A 87 -4.98 4.50 -1.54
N LYS A 88 -6.21 4.06 -1.71
CA LYS A 88 -6.66 3.56 -3.01
C LYS A 88 -7.12 4.73 -3.85
N ILE A 89 -6.63 4.80 -5.07
CA ILE A 89 -7.00 5.83 -6.05
C ILE A 89 -8.21 5.34 -6.83
N LYS A 90 -9.19 6.17 -6.93
CA LYS A 90 -10.38 5.86 -7.72
C LYS A 90 -10.26 6.35 -9.15
#